data_5096e4c21a3d366392d6e326ab4a1814
#
_entry.id   5096e4c21a3d366392d6e326ab4a1814
#
_cell.length_a   1.000
_cell.length_b   1.000
_cell.length_c   1.000
_cell.angle_alpha   90.00
_cell.angle_beta   90.00
_cell.angle_gamma   90.00
#
_symmetry.space_group_name_H-M   'P 1'
#
loop_
_entity.id
_entity.type
_entity.pdbx_description
1 polymer ?
#
loop_
_entity_poly.entity_id
_entity_poly.type
_entity_poly.pdbx_seq_one_letter_code
_entity_poly.pdbx_strand_id
1 'polypeptide(L)'
;MNEVILSGLGILLALCGMTVLIFRRVSPIIVGPLAALLVTVMSGLPVLDSVTGVYVAGVGSFFVSYFMIFLLGNILGSLYQISGAAAKIGETVVRWFGAKNCMVACLISAALLSYGGINSFVIIFAIYPIALKLFEEADLPTYLLPGIVCGGMWTFAMTGPFSPQICNIVSMQSLGTPSYAGLIPGLAASVVMAVLIVWYMNRQAKKAKGRGEHFTPPEGGVRQHEGPTPGTVASFIPLTAVIVLFNVTEIGIVACLLIGIVLSLGLFWRSIPWGEMLSTMNQVAGSSVTVIINTATIVGFGAVAKITPFYAWAVELLEASTANPYVVAAVGSNIFACILGSSSGGLTLMYTSLKEIFLSYAGQGYSLEFIHRLCSLGSGGLDSMPWNGSIVSVFGICHTTHKASYKYNFVTCAVIPVLCTFPVSYTHLT
;
A
#
# COMPACT_ATOMS: atom_id res chain seq x y z
N MET A 1 -27.26 22.42 -15.34
CA MET A 1 -26.81 21.28 -16.17
C MET A 1 -25.47 21.53 -16.86
N ASN A 2 -25.26 22.69 -17.51
CA ASN A 2 -23.95 22.97 -18.15
C ASN A 2 -22.78 23.03 -17.16
N GLU A 3 -22.97 23.61 -15.98
CA GLU A 3 -21.91 23.67 -14.93
C GLU A 3 -21.54 22.28 -14.38
N VAL A 4 -22.53 21.41 -14.20
CA VAL A 4 -22.31 20.02 -13.77
C VAL A 4 -21.51 19.26 -14.83
N ILE A 5 -21.88 19.39 -16.12
CA ILE A 5 -21.16 18.73 -17.21
C ILE A 5 -19.75 19.27 -17.32
N LEU A 6 -19.55 20.59 -17.25
CA LEU A 6 -18.24 21.21 -17.40
C LEU A 6 -17.31 20.87 -16.25
N SER A 7 -17.81 20.88 -15.01
CA SER A 7 -17.04 20.47 -13.84
C SER A 7 -16.73 18.97 -13.85
N GLY A 8 -17.65 18.12 -14.31
CA GLY A 8 -17.40 16.69 -14.49
C GLY A 8 -16.32 16.40 -15.53
N LEU A 9 -16.37 17.09 -16.68
CA LEU A 9 -15.30 17.04 -17.69
C LEU A 9 -13.97 17.54 -17.12
N GLY A 10 -13.99 18.60 -16.30
CA GLY A 10 -12.79 19.12 -15.61
C GLY A 10 -12.15 18.08 -14.70
N ILE A 11 -12.96 17.40 -13.88
CA ILE A 11 -12.48 16.31 -13.02
C ILE A 11 -11.91 15.16 -13.86
N LEU A 12 -12.62 14.71 -14.89
CA LEU A 12 -12.17 13.63 -15.77
C LEU A 12 -10.85 13.97 -16.46
N LEU A 13 -10.72 15.17 -17.03
CA LEU A 13 -9.50 15.64 -17.68
C LEU A 13 -8.35 15.77 -16.66
N ALA A 14 -8.63 16.25 -15.45
CA ALA A 14 -7.64 16.33 -14.39
C ALA A 14 -7.13 14.93 -13.99
N LEU A 15 -8.02 13.95 -13.80
CA LEU A 15 -7.65 12.58 -13.48
C LEU A 15 -6.84 11.91 -14.62
N CYS A 16 -7.28 12.08 -15.86
CA CYS A 16 -6.52 11.61 -17.03
C CYS A 16 -5.14 12.29 -17.12
N GLY A 17 -5.11 13.62 -16.94
CA GLY A 17 -3.90 14.41 -16.97
C GLY A 17 -2.93 14.00 -15.85
N MET A 18 -3.43 13.82 -14.63
CA MET A 18 -2.63 13.30 -13.50
C MET A 18 -2.00 11.96 -13.84
N THR A 19 -2.81 11.01 -14.35
CA THR A 19 -2.33 9.69 -14.75
C THR A 19 -1.22 9.78 -15.78
N VAL A 20 -1.40 10.59 -16.85
CA VAL A 20 -0.39 10.79 -17.90
C VAL A 20 0.88 11.44 -17.38
N LEU A 21 0.76 12.48 -16.54
CA LEU A 21 1.92 13.19 -15.99
C LEU A 21 2.70 12.30 -15.01
N ILE A 22 2.02 11.55 -14.14
CA ILE A 22 2.66 10.59 -13.22
C ILE A 22 3.35 9.49 -14.02
N PHE A 23 2.72 8.97 -15.07
CA PHE A 23 3.35 8.01 -15.99
C PHE A 23 4.61 8.57 -16.64
N ARG A 24 4.63 9.88 -16.96
CA ARG A 24 5.83 10.59 -17.45
C ARG A 24 6.82 10.95 -16.33
N ARG A 25 6.64 10.42 -15.12
CA ARG A 25 7.50 10.64 -13.93
C ARG A 25 7.51 12.10 -13.44
N VAL A 26 6.48 12.87 -13.72
CA VAL A 26 6.31 14.20 -13.11
C VAL A 26 5.90 13.97 -11.65
N SER A 27 6.55 14.72 -10.74
CA SER A 27 6.29 14.59 -9.31
C SER A 27 4.82 14.88 -8.96
N PRO A 28 4.17 14.06 -8.11
CA PRO A 28 2.83 14.34 -7.60
C PRO A 28 2.69 15.72 -6.95
N ILE A 29 3.77 16.27 -6.39
CA ILE A 29 3.81 17.62 -5.79
C ILE A 29 3.47 18.70 -6.83
N ILE A 30 3.83 18.49 -8.10
CA ILE A 30 3.49 19.39 -9.21
C ILE A 30 2.14 19.04 -9.80
N VAL A 31 1.85 17.74 -9.94
CA VAL A 31 0.65 17.23 -10.61
C VAL A 31 -0.61 17.57 -9.82
N GLY A 32 -0.59 17.46 -8.49
CA GLY A 32 -1.75 17.75 -7.64
C GLY A 32 -2.27 19.18 -7.78
N PRO A 33 -1.43 20.24 -7.62
CA PRO A 33 -1.86 21.62 -7.81
C PRO A 33 -2.35 21.93 -9.23
N LEU A 34 -1.70 21.37 -10.27
CA LEU A 34 -2.12 21.55 -11.65
C LEU A 34 -3.50 20.96 -11.91
N ALA A 35 -3.76 19.76 -11.38
CA ALA A 35 -5.07 19.12 -11.47
C ALA A 35 -6.14 19.91 -10.72
N ALA A 36 -5.85 20.41 -9.52
CA ALA A 36 -6.75 21.26 -8.75
C ALA A 36 -7.07 22.57 -9.50
N LEU A 37 -6.07 23.22 -10.08
CA LEU A 37 -6.23 24.42 -10.88
C LEU A 37 -7.15 24.18 -12.10
N LEU A 38 -6.91 23.09 -12.82
CA LEU A 38 -7.74 22.72 -13.98
C LEU A 38 -9.21 22.54 -13.59
N VAL A 39 -9.47 21.79 -12.52
CA VAL A 39 -10.85 21.58 -12.02
C VAL A 39 -11.46 22.89 -11.58
N THR A 40 -10.74 23.72 -10.86
CA THR A 40 -11.21 25.03 -10.38
C THR A 40 -11.67 25.91 -11.56
N VAL A 41 -10.83 26.03 -12.60
CA VAL A 41 -11.13 26.85 -13.79
C VAL A 41 -12.34 26.30 -14.56
N MET A 42 -12.38 24.98 -14.79
CA MET A 42 -13.46 24.34 -15.54
C MET A 42 -14.79 24.33 -14.77
N SER A 43 -14.73 24.38 -13.44
CA SER A 43 -15.93 24.45 -12.58
C SER A 43 -16.42 25.87 -12.30
N GLY A 44 -15.74 26.90 -12.83
CA GLY A 44 -16.10 28.30 -12.58
C GLY A 44 -15.90 28.75 -11.12
N LEU A 45 -15.08 28.04 -10.36
CA LEU A 45 -14.81 28.35 -8.93
C LEU A 45 -13.79 29.49 -8.82
N PRO A 46 -13.79 30.27 -7.71
CA PRO A 46 -12.80 31.30 -7.45
C PRO A 46 -11.40 30.69 -7.33
N VAL A 47 -10.54 30.96 -8.31
CA VAL A 47 -9.25 30.27 -8.45
C VAL A 47 -8.36 30.46 -7.23
N LEU A 48 -8.21 31.68 -6.74
CA LEU A 48 -7.32 31.98 -5.63
C LEU A 48 -7.77 31.26 -4.35
N ASP A 49 -9.05 31.40 -3.99
CA ASP A 49 -9.61 30.79 -2.78
C ASP A 49 -9.59 29.26 -2.84
N SER A 50 -9.87 28.70 -4.01
CA SER A 50 -9.85 27.24 -4.20
C SER A 50 -8.43 26.67 -4.07
N VAL A 51 -7.42 27.34 -4.62
CA VAL A 51 -6.04 26.84 -4.63
C VAL A 51 -5.33 27.17 -3.31
N THR A 52 -5.41 28.41 -2.80
CA THR A 52 -4.71 28.80 -1.57
C THR A 52 -5.45 28.46 -0.31
N GLY A 53 -6.78 28.30 -0.37
CA GLY A 53 -7.63 27.90 0.74
C GLY A 53 -7.91 26.40 0.73
N VAL A 54 -8.85 25.96 -0.13
CA VAL A 54 -9.39 24.59 -0.11
C VAL A 54 -8.33 23.53 -0.41
N TYR A 55 -7.55 23.73 -1.47
CA TYR A 55 -6.48 22.79 -1.84
C TYR A 55 -5.42 22.67 -0.73
N VAL A 56 -4.89 23.80 -0.26
CA VAL A 56 -3.84 23.82 0.77
C VAL A 56 -4.36 23.25 2.09
N ALA A 57 -5.62 23.52 2.47
CA ALA A 57 -6.24 22.93 3.64
C ALA A 57 -6.36 21.40 3.51
N GLY A 58 -6.71 20.89 2.33
CA GLY A 58 -6.73 19.46 2.04
C GLY A 58 -5.36 18.81 2.17
N VAL A 59 -4.32 19.42 1.61
CA VAL A 59 -2.91 18.99 1.79
C VAL A 59 -2.52 18.96 3.25
N GLY A 60 -2.79 20.05 3.97
CA GLY A 60 -2.45 20.19 5.39
C GLY A 60 -3.16 19.16 6.27
N SER A 61 -4.44 18.91 6.04
CA SER A 61 -5.21 17.95 6.82
C SER A 61 -4.66 16.54 6.76
N PHE A 62 -4.26 16.07 5.57
CA PHE A 62 -3.63 14.77 5.40
C PHE A 62 -2.25 14.72 6.07
N PHE A 63 -1.44 15.75 5.85
CA PHE A 63 -0.11 15.83 6.44
C PHE A 63 -0.17 15.76 7.98
N VAL A 64 -1.01 16.58 8.60
CA VAL A 64 -1.17 16.60 10.07
C VAL A 64 -1.66 15.25 10.60
N SER A 65 -2.59 14.60 9.91
CA SER A 65 -3.18 13.33 10.36
C SER A 65 -2.22 12.15 10.31
N TYR A 66 -1.29 12.12 9.33
CA TYR A 66 -0.51 10.91 9.03
C TYR A 66 1.00 11.09 9.12
N PHE A 67 1.53 12.31 9.31
CA PHE A 67 2.98 12.55 9.33
C PHE A 67 3.73 11.68 10.33
N MET A 68 3.25 11.60 11.57
CA MET A 68 3.91 10.79 12.60
C MET A 68 3.89 9.29 12.27
N ILE A 69 2.83 8.81 11.64
CA ILE A 69 2.73 7.39 11.24
C ILE A 69 3.76 7.08 10.15
N PHE A 70 3.88 7.93 9.14
CA PHE A 70 4.88 7.77 8.08
C PHE A 70 6.31 7.87 8.61
N LEU A 71 6.59 8.88 9.44
CA LEU A 71 7.92 9.10 10.01
C LEU A 71 8.35 7.93 10.89
N LEU A 72 7.54 7.55 11.87
CA LEU A 72 7.89 6.48 12.80
C LEU A 72 7.93 5.10 12.14
N GLY A 73 7.02 4.83 11.18
CA GLY A 73 7.06 3.61 10.39
C GLY A 73 8.34 3.49 9.56
N ASN A 74 8.79 4.59 8.94
CA ASN A 74 10.05 4.62 8.21
C ASN A 74 11.27 4.50 9.13
N ILE A 75 11.26 5.12 10.34
CA ILE A 75 12.32 4.96 11.34
C ILE A 75 12.40 3.50 11.78
N LEU A 76 11.28 2.88 12.16
CA LEU A 76 11.23 1.48 12.55
C LEU A 76 11.77 0.58 11.43
N GLY A 77 11.30 0.77 10.20
CA GLY A 77 11.77 0.04 9.04
C GLY A 77 13.28 0.18 8.82
N SER A 78 13.82 1.40 8.93
CA SER A 78 15.25 1.64 8.77
C SER A 78 16.10 1.00 9.86
N LEU A 79 15.63 0.96 11.12
CA LEU A 79 16.28 0.21 12.19
C LEU A 79 16.36 -1.30 11.86
N TYR A 80 15.28 -1.85 11.30
CA TYR A 80 15.25 -3.25 10.84
C TYR A 80 16.21 -3.50 9.69
N GLN A 81 16.37 -2.53 8.79
CA GLN A 81 17.29 -2.62 7.67
C GLN A 81 18.75 -2.55 8.10
N ILE A 82 19.15 -1.49 8.84
CA ILE A 82 20.55 -1.27 9.20
C ILE A 82 21.08 -2.27 10.23
N SER A 83 20.21 -2.84 11.08
CA SER A 83 20.58 -3.89 12.04
C SER A 83 20.58 -5.30 11.43
N GLY A 84 20.11 -5.48 10.20
CA GLY A 84 19.93 -6.80 9.60
C GLY A 84 18.77 -7.62 10.20
N ALA A 85 17.95 -7.05 11.08
CA ALA A 85 16.82 -7.76 11.69
C ALA A 85 15.79 -8.24 10.66
N ALA A 86 15.50 -7.43 9.64
CA ALA A 86 14.60 -7.81 8.55
C ALA A 86 15.15 -9.00 7.73
N ALA A 87 16.46 -9.00 7.43
CA ALA A 87 17.12 -10.11 6.79
C ALA A 87 17.05 -11.38 7.66
N LYS A 88 17.25 -11.23 8.99
CA LYS A 88 17.15 -12.35 9.95
C LYS A 88 15.77 -13.01 9.98
N ILE A 89 14.71 -12.21 9.88
CA ILE A 89 13.34 -12.72 9.76
C ILE A 89 13.20 -13.53 8.47
N GLY A 90 13.64 -12.98 7.34
CA GLY A 90 13.60 -13.67 6.04
C GLY A 90 14.36 -14.99 6.07
N GLU A 91 15.60 -15.02 6.55
CA GLU A 91 16.41 -16.25 6.71
C GLU A 91 15.71 -17.31 7.60
N THR A 92 15.02 -16.84 8.65
CA THR A 92 14.31 -17.74 9.55
C THR A 92 13.13 -18.40 8.87
N VAL A 93 12.33 -17.61 8.14
CA VAL A 93 11.20 -18.14 7.37
C VAL A 93 11.68 -19.12 6.28
N VAL A 94 12.76 -18.78 5.60
CA VAL A 94 13.39 -19.67 4.61
C VAL A 94 13.78 -21.02 5.21
N ARG A 95 14.36 -21.02 6.42
CA ARG A 95 14.67 -22.27 7.13
C ARG A 95 13.43 -23.11 7.45
N TRP A 96 12.29 -22.47 7.76
CA TRP A 96 11.06 -23.20 8.06
C TRP A 96 10.44 -23.86 6.81
N PHE A 97 10.50 -23.21 5.66
CA PHE A 97 9.84 -23.68 4.43
C PHE A 97 10.78 -24.44 3.48
N GLY A 98 12.09 -24.17 3.50
CA GLY A 98 13.08 -24.76 2.62
C GLY A 98 13.02 -24.26 1.17
N ALA A 99 14.06 -24.55 0.39
CA ALA A 99 14.16 -24.11 -1.01
C ALA A 99 13.08 -24.71 -1.94
N LYS A 100 12.57 -25.90 -1.62
CA LYS A 100 11.47 -26.52 -2.38
C LYS A 100 10.18 -25.67 -2.37
N ASN A 101 9.97 -24.89 -1.32
CA ASN A 101 8.82 -24.02 -1.14
C ASN A 101 9.21 -22.53 -1.24
N CYS A 102 10.18 -22.21 -2.10
CA CYS A 102 10.74 -20.85 -2.22
C CYS A 102 9.66 -19.76 -2.41
N MET A 103 8.61 -20.05 -3.19
CA MET A 103 7.50 -19.09 -3.38
C MET A 103 6.77 -18.80 -2.08
N VAL A 104 6.48 -19.82 -1.27
CA VAL A 104 5.84 -19.65 0.05
C VAL A 104 6.77 -18.89 1.00
N ALA A 105 8.05 -19.24 1.04
CA ALA A 105 9.04 -18.58 1.88
C ALA A 105 9.17 -17.08 1.55
N CYS A 106 9.28 -16.71 0.28
CA CYS A 106 9.33 -15.33 -0.16
C CYS A 106 8.05 -14.55 0.18
N LEU A 107 6.87 -15.13 -0.10
CA LEU A 107 5.59 -14.52 0.20
C LEU A 107 5.43 -14.24 1.69
N ILE A 108 5.66 -15.26 2.53
CA ILE A 108 5.48 -15.16 4.00
C ILE A 108 6.49 -14.20 4.62
N SER A 109 7.77 -14.23 4.17
CA SER A 109 8.77 -13.28 4.64
C SER A 109 8.36 -11.83 4.39
N ALA A 110 7.93 -11.53 3.17
CA ALA A 110 7.45 -10.19 2.80
C ALA A 110 6.19 -9.80 3.57
N ALA A 111 5.24 -10.74 3.72
CA ALA A 111 3.99 -10.51 4.44
C ALA A 111 4.21 -10.22 5.93
N LEU A 112 5.08 -10.98 6.61
CA LEU A 112 5.39 -10.77 8.02
C LEU A 112 5.96 -9.39 8.29
N LEU A 113 6.91 -8.94 7.46
CA LEU A 113 7.48 -7.61 7.58
C LEU A 113 6.43 -6.52 7.30
N SER A 114 5.58 -6.73 6.30
CA SER A 114 4.50 -5.81 5.97
C SER A 114 3.46 -5.71 7.10
N TYR A 115 3.03 -6.84 7.67
CA TYR A 115 2.18 -6.84 8.86
C TYR A 115 2.82 -6.17 10.07
N GLY A 116 4.15 -6.18 10.16
CA GLY A 116 4.90 -5.43 11.18
C GLY A 116 4.91 -3.91 10.99
N GLY A 117 4.28 -3.39 9.94
CA GLY A 117 4.24 -1.96 9.64
C GLY A 117 5.50 -1.45 8.94
N ILE A 118 6.37 -2.35 8.46
CA ILE A 118 7.60 -1.97 7.76
C ILE A 118 7.28 -1.46 6.35
N ASN A 119 7.97 -0.39 5.95
CA ASN A 119 7.84 0.19 4.62
C ASN A 119 8.30 -0.78 3.52
N SER A 120 7.60 -0.79 2.39
CA SER A 120 7.83 -1.70 1.25
C SER A 120 9.26 -1.65 0.69
N PHE A 121 9.92 -0.47 0.69
CA PHE A 121 11.30 -0.36 0.24
C PHE A 121 12.28 -1.08 1.16
N VAL A 122 12.06 -1.01 2.47
CA VAL A 122 12.85 -1.76 3.43
C VAL A 122 12.65 -3.25 3.27
N ILE A 123 11.39 -3.67 3.07
CA ILE A 123 11.05 -5.08 2.84
C ILE A 123 11.79 -5.64 1.63
N ILE A 124 11.74 -4.94 0.49
CA ILE A 124 12.38 -5.43 -0.71
C ILE A 124 13.90 -5.47 -0.57
N PHE A 125 14.54 -4.44 0.01
CA PHE A 125 15.99 -4.44 0.26
C PHE A 125 16.43 -5.59 1.18
N ALA A 126 15.63 -5.94 2.19
CA ALA A 126 15.96 -7.00 3.12
C ALA A 126 15.70 -8.39 2.56
N ILE A 127 14.60 -8.57 1.83
CA ILE A 127 14.16 -9.89 1.34
C ILE A 127 14.81 -10.24 0.00
N TYR A 128 15.13 -9.27 -0.85
CA TYR A 128 15.68 -9.53 -2.17
C TYR A 128 16.94 -10.39 -2.19
N PRO A 129 17.99 -10.12 -1.36
CA PRO A 129 19.19 -10.97 -1.33
C PRO A 129 18.89 -12.41 -0.92
N ILE A 130 17.95 -12.60 0.01
CA ILE A 130 17.56 -13.92 0.52
C ILE A 130 16.72 -14.67 -0.53
N ALA A 131 15.75 -13.97 -1.11
CA ALA A 131 14.92 -14.51 -2.17
C ALA A 131 15.74 -14.89 -3.41
N LEU A 132 16.78 -14.11 -3.71
CA LEU A 132 17.70 -14.40 -4.83
C LEU A 132 18.44 -15.72 -4.61
N LYS A 133 18.97 -15.99 -3.41
CA LYS A 133 19.58 -17.28 -3.06
C LYS A 133 18.60 -18.45 -3.21
N LEU A 134 17.34 -18.26 -2.75
CA LEU A 134 16.31 -19.28 -2.93
C LEU A 134 16.00 -19.55 -4.41
N PHE A 135 15.98 -18.51 -5.23
CA PHE A 135 15.76 -18.63 -6.66
C PHE A 135 16.94 -19.33 -7.36
N GLU A 136 18.17 -19.07 -6.90
CA GLU A 136 19.37 -19.78 -7.37
C GLU A 136 19.31 -21.27 -7.00
N GLU A 137 19.03 -21.61 -5.73
CA GLU A 137 18.90 -23.00 -5.27
C GLU A 137 17.74 -23.75 -5.95
N ALA A 138 16.67 -23.04 -6.27
CA ALA A 138 15.51 -23.59 -6.96
C ALA A 138 15.63 -23.56 -8.48
N ASP A 139 16.71 -22.99 -9.02
CA ASP A 139 16.97 -22.78 -10.46
C ASP A 139 15.78 -22.10 -11.16
N LEU A 140 15.43 -20.90 -10.68
CA LEU A 140 14.31 -20.09 -11.16
C LEU A 140 14.79 -18.75 -11.70
N PRO A 141 14.23 -18.29 -12.84
CA PRO A 141 14.60 -16.98 -13.40
C PRO A 141 14.19 -15.82 -12.49
N THR A 142 15.11 -14.88 -12.31
CA THR A 142 14.99 -13.76 -11.36
C THR A 142 13.85 -12.80 -11.65
N TYR A 143 13.36 -12.70 -12.89
CA TYR A 143 12.23 -11.85 -13.25
C TYR A 143 10.90 -12.25 -12.59
N LEU A 144 10.78 -13.46 -12.04
CA LEU A 144 9.61 -13.89 -11.27
C LEU A 144 9.60 -13.35 -9.83
N LEU A 145 10.77 -12.96 -9.30
CA LEU A 145 10.94 -12.60 -7.91
C LEU A 145 10.08 -11.41 -7.48
N PRO A 146 9.99 -10.29 -8.23
CA PRO A 146 9.13 -9.18 -7.83
C PRO A 146 7.66 -9.59 -7.67
N GLY A 147 7.15 -10.46 -8.54
CA GLY A 147 5.76 -10.91 -8.49
C GLY A 147 5.38 -11.62 -7.19
N ILE A 148 6.29 -12.41 -6.61
CA ILE A 148 6.01 -13.13 -5.36
C ILE A 148 6.25 -12.25 -4.12
N VAL A 149 7.30 -11.43 -4.11
CA VAL A 149 7.61 -10.57 -2.96
C VAL A 149 6.58 -9.44 -2.86
N CYS A 150 6.26 -8.76 -3.95
CA CYS A 150 5.20 -7.74 -3.98
C CYS A 150 3.83 -8.34 -3.64
N GLY A 151 3.53 -9.54 -4.14
CA GLY A 151 2.33 -10.28 -3.78
C GLY A 151 2.21 -10.53 -2.28
N GLY A 152 3.32 -10.72 -1.56
CA GLY A 152 3.32 -10.85 -0.10
C GLY A 152 3.12 -9.52 0.62
N MET A 153 3.76 -8.45 0.19
CA MET A 153 3.78 -7.18 0.94
C MET A 153 2.63 -6.23 0.60
N TRP A 154 2.09 -6.23 -0.63
CA TRP A 154 1.11 -5.24 -1.09
C TRP A 154 -0.33 -5.73 -1.19
N THR A 155 -0.59 -7.01 -0.92
CA THR A 155 -1.93 -7.57 -0.98
C THR A 155 -2.50 -7.77 0.41
N PHE A 156 -2.78 -9.02 0.79
CA PHE A 156 -3.43 -9.37 2.05
C PHE A 156 -2.72 -8.84 3.30
N ALA A 157 -1.38 -8.71 3.28
CA ALA A 157 -0.66 -8.19 4.43
C ALA A 157 -0.88 -6.69 4.64
N MET A 158 -1.15 -5.94 3.57
CA MET A 158 -1.43 -4.51 3.63
C MET A 158 -2.92 -4.23 3.93
N THR A 159 -3.82 -5.04 3.38
CA THR A 159 -5.26 -4.77 3.34
C THR A 159 -6.08 -5.65 4.28
N GLY A 160 -5.45 -6.64 4.90
CA GLY A 160 -6.10 -7.61 5.77
C GLY A 160 -6.48 -7.05 7.15
N PRO A 161 -7.32 -7.79 7.90
CA PRO A 161 -7.63 -7.45 9.29
C PRO A 161 -6.38 -7.42 10.17
N PHE A 162 -6.42 -6.62 11.24
CA PHE A 162 -5.32 -6.41 12.19
C PHE A 162 -4.06 -5.74 11.63
N SER A 163 -4.02 -5.42 10.34
CA SER A 163 -2.86 -4.80 9.71
C SER A 163 -2.69 -3.35 10.20
N PRO A 164 -1.50 -2.97 10.73
CA PRO A 164 -1.19 -1.59 11.10
C PRO A 164 -0.75 -0.74 9.89
N GLN A 165 -1.00 -1.23 8.69
CA GLN A 165 -0.69 -0.52 7.45
C GLN A 165 -1.68 0.61 7.18
N ILE A 166 -1.20 1.63 6.46
CA ILE A 166 -1.92 2.88 6.24
C ILE A 166 -3.32 2.68 5.62
N CYS A 167 -3.51 1.67 4.79
CA CYS A 167 -4.82 1.39 4.16
C CYS A 167 -5.89 1.02 5.19
N ASN A 168 -5.52 0.20 6.18
CA ASN A 168 -6.42 -0.15 7.27
C ASN A 168 -6.65 1.06 8.21
N ILE A 169 -5.57 1.81 8.53
CA ILE A 169 -5.65 2.99 9.41
C ILE A 169 -6.53 4.09 8.80
N VAL A 170 -6.39 4.39 7.50
CA VAL A 170 -7.23 5.39 6.81
C VAL A 170 -8.70 5.01 6.89
N SER A 171 -9.03 3.73 6.67
CA SER A 171 -10.40 3.24 6.77
C SER A 171 -10.94 3.30 8.21
N MET A 172 -10.13 2.90 9.21
CA MET A 172 -10.47 3.03 10.64
C MET A 172 -10.83 4.47 11.01
N GLN A 173 -9.97 5.42 10.67
CA GLN A 173 -10.16 6.83 11.01
C GLN A 173 -11.33 7.47 10.26
N SER A 174 -11.58 7.04 9.02
CA SER A 174 -12.65 7.59 8.20
C SER A 174 -14.02 7.10 8.65
N LEU A 175 -14.15 5.84 9.00
CA LEU A 175 -15.44 5.20 9.31
C LEU A 175 -15.67 4.95 10.82
N GLY A 176 -14.67 5.21 11.67
CA GLY A 176 -14.77 4.94 13.11
C GLY A 176 -14.84 3.45 13.45
N THR A 177 -14.18 2.60 12.66
CA THR A 177 -14.25 1.14 12.78
C THR A 177 -12.96 0.56 13.38
N PRO A 178 -12.99 -0.64 13.98
CA PRO A 178 -11.81 -1.25 14.57
C PRO A 178 -10.84 -1.79 13.50
N SER A 179 -9.58 -2.08 13.89
CA SER A 179 -8.55 -2.65 13.02
C SER A 179 -8.92 -4.01 12.41
N TYR A 180 -9.76 -4.77 13.12
CA TYR A 180 -10.27 -6.08 12.69
C TYR A 180 -11.62 -6.00 11.96
N ALA A 181 -12.09 -4.82 11.60
CA ALA A 181 -13.34 -4.63 10.86
C ALA A 181 -13.45 -5.62 9.68
N GLY A 182 -14.60 -6.24 9.52
CA GLY A 182 -14.83 -7.28 8.52
C GLY A 182 -13.90 -8.49 8.68
N LEU A 183 -13.70 -8.98 9.90
CA LEU A 183 -12.71 -10.02 10.25
C LEU A 183 -12.84 -11.28 9.40
N ILE A 184 -14.01 -11.92 9.41
CA ILE A 184 -14.20 -13.21 8.73
C ILE A 184 -14.00 -13.10 7.22
N PRO A 185 -14.69 -12.18 6.50
CA PRO A 185 -14.48 -12.03 5.07
C PRO A 185 -13.07 -11.53 4.71
N GLY A 186 -12.47 -10.69 5.56
CA GLY A 186 -11.11 -10.22 5.36
C GLY A 186 -10.06 -11.32 5.50
N LEU A 187 -10.20 -12.21 6.49
CA LEU A 187 -9.30 -13.35 6.64
C LEU A 187 -9.50 -14.36 5.50
N ALA A 188 -10.75 -14.65 5.14
CA ALA A 188 -11.04 -15.54 4.00
C ALA A 188 -10.40 -15.02 2.71
N ALA A 189 -10.59 -13.73 2.40
CA ALA A 189 -9.96 -13.09 1.25
C ALA A 189 -8.42 -13.15 1.32
N SER A 190 -7.83 -12.90 2.49
CA SER A 190 -6.38 -12.94 2.70
C SER A 190 -5.80 -14.34 2.42
N VAL A 191 -6.45 -15.39 2.93
CA VAL A 191 -6.04 -16.78 2.69
C VAL A 191 -6.17 -17.14 1.22
N VAL A 192 -7.30 -16.80 0.59
CA VAL A 192 -7.52 -17.06 -0.85
C VAL A 192 -6.49 -16.33 -1.69
N MET A 193 -6.20 -15.05 -1.41
CA MET A 193 -5.14 -14.28 -2.10
C MET A 193 -3.79 -15.00 -1.98
N ALA A 194 -3.37 -15.35 -0.76
CA ALA A 194 -2.08 -16.00 -0.53
C ALA A 194 -1.96 -17.32 -1.32
N VAL A 195 -3.01 -18.15 -1.27
CA VAL A 195 -3.06 -19.43 -2.01
C VAL A 195 -3.00 -19.21 -3.51
N LEU A 196 -3.80 -18.29 -4.05
CA LEU A 196 -3.83 -17.98 -5.48
C LEU A 196 -2.51 -17.40 -5.98
N ILE A 197 -1.85 -16.53 -5.21
CA ILE A 197 -0.55 -15.95 -5.54
C ILE A 197 0.51 -17.06 -5.62
N VAL A 198 0.61 -17.92 -4.60
CA VAL A 198 1.56 -19.03 -4.58
C VAL A 198 1.28 -20.01 -5.71
N TRP A 199 0.01 -20.37 -5.92
CA TRP A 199 -0.39 -21.26 -7.02
C TRP A 199 0.00 -20.70 -8.39
N TYR A 200 -0.33 -19.42 -8.64
CA TYR A 200 0.01 -18.76 -9.89
C TYR A 200 1.51 -18.69 -10.11
N MET A 201 2.28 -18.27 -9.11
CA MET A 201 3.73 -18.14 -9.22
C MET A 201 4.42 -19.50 -9.39
N ASN A 202 3.98 -20.54 -8.68
CA ASN A 202 4.48 -21.91 -8.91
C ASN A 202 4.17 -22.41 -10.33
N ARG A 203 2.98 -22.07 -10.86
CA ARG A 203 2.64 -22.41 -12.26
C ARG A 203 3.55 -21.67 -13.25
N GLN A 204 3.89 -20.40 -13.00
CA GLN A 204 4.81 -19.66 -13.85
C GLN A 204 6.25 -20.21 -13.75
N ALA A 205 6.70 -20.59 -12.56
CA ALA A 205 7.99 -21.25 -12.35
C ALA A 205 8.09 -22.58 -13.14
N LYS A 206 7.05 -23.41 -13.08
CA LYS A 206 7.00 -24.65 -13.89
C LYS A 206 7.03 -24.38 -15.39
N LYS A 207 6.32 -23.34 -15.86
CA LYS A 207 6.35 -22.93 -17.28
C LYS A 207 7.73 -22.44 -17.70
N ALA A 208 8.42 -21.66 -16.85
CA ALA A 208 9.77 -21.18 -17.12
C ALA A 208 10.75 -22.36 -17.25
N LYS A 209 10.71 -23.31 -16.33
CA LYS A 209 11.52 -24.54 -16.41
C LYS A 209 11.22 -25.36 -17.69
N GLY A 210 9.96 -25.46 -18.07
CA GLY A 210 9.55 -26.15 -19.31
C GLY A 210 10.04 -25.47 -20.59
N ARG A 211 10.39 -24.16 -20.52
CA ARG A 211 11.04 -23.42 -21.62
C ARG A 211 12.57 -23.47 -21.59
N GLY A 212 13.16 -24.18 -20.61
CA GLY A 212 14.61 -24.22 -20.41
C GLY A 212 15.18 -22.91 -19.84
N GLU A 213 14.37 -22.13 -19.15
CA GLU A 213 14.84 -20.89 -18.50
C GLU A 213 15.41 -21.22 -17.12
N HIS A 214 16.59 -20.72 -16.84
CA HIS A 214 17.37 -20.96 -15.64
C HIS A 214 17.59 -19.67 -14.83
N PHE A 215 18.09 -19.83 -13.62
CA PHE A 215 18.55 -18.71 -12.82
C PHE A 215 19.65 -17.93 -13.56
N THR A 216 19.51 -16.61 -13.57
CA THR A 216 20.54 -15.72 -14.10
C THR A 216 20.83 -14.67 -13.02
N PRO A 217 22.09 -14.59 -12.52
CA PRO A 217 22.44 -13.60 -11.51
C PRO A 217 22.26 -12.18 -12.07
N PRO A 218 21.80 -11.22 -11.23
CA PRO A 218 21.63 -9.84 -11.65
C PRO A 218 22.98 -9.17 -11.90
N GLU A 219 23.03 -8.29 -12.92
CA GLU A 219 24.21 -7.47 -13.19
C GLU A 219 24.49 -6.51 -12.02
N GLY A 220 25.75 -6.43 -11.58
CA GLY A 220 26.20 -5.52 -10.51
C GLY A 220 26.17 -6.10 -9.09
N GLY A 221 25.79 -7.37 -8.93
CA GLY A 221 25.75 -8.02 -7.61
C GLY A 221 24.65 -7.50 -6.69
N VAL A 222 24.51 -8.09 -5.51
CA VAL A 222 23.53 -7.69 -4.51
C VAL A 222 24.23 -7.37 -3.21
N ARG A 223 24.00 -6.18 -2.66
CA ARG A 223 24.49 -5.85 -1.31
C ARG A 223 23.77 -6.72 -0.29
N GLN A 224 24.55 -7.54 0.43
CA GLN A 224 24.08 -8.28 1.59
C GLN A 224 24.40 -7.44 2.83
N HIS A 225 23.65 -7.69 3.91
CA HIS A 225 24.01 -7.14 5.22
C HIS A 225 25.28 -7.84 5.71
N GLU A 226 26.38 -7.09 5.83
CA GLU A 226 27.70 -7.64 6.24
C GLU A 226 27.96 -7.55 7.75
N GLY A 227 27.06 -6.91 8.50
CA GLY A 227 27.19 -6.71 9.93
C GLY A 227 26.62 -7.85 10.80
N PRO A 228 26.82 -7.79 12.13
CA PRO A 228 26.17 -8.70 13.06
C PRO A 228 24.66 -8.52 13.00
N THR A 229 23.90 -9.62 12.90
CA THR A 229 22.44 -9.61 12.93
C THR A 229 21.92 -9.93 14.33
N PRO A 230 20.76 -9.37 14.73
CA PRO A 230 20.12 -9.73 16.00
C PRO A 230 19.73 -11.21 16.02
N GLY A 231 19.55 -11.76 17.22
CA GLY A 231 18.98 -13.10 17.36
C GLY A 231 17.58 -13.20 16.77
N THR A 232 17.18 -14.40 16.32
CA THR A 232 15.87 -14.64 15.70
C THR A 232 14.72 -14.11 16.55
N VAL A 233 14.66 -14.48 17.83
CA VAL A 233 13.58 -14.03 18.72
C VAL A 233 13.58 -12.51 18.89
N ALA A 234 14.77 -11.91 19.08
CA ALA A 234 14.92 -10.46 19.20
C ALA A 234 14.38 -9.73 17.96
N SER A 235 14.57 -10.29 16.76
CA SER A 235 14.08 -9.68 15.50
C SER A 235 12.56 -9.67 15.40
N PHE A 236 11.85 -10.63 15.99
CA PHE A 236 10.39 -10.69 15.95
C PHE A 236 9.72 -9.85 17.04
N ILE A 237 10.36 -9.65 18.21
CA ILE A 237 9.72 -8.99 19.37
C ILE A 237 9.16 -7.60 19.05
N PRO A 238 9.90 -6.64 18.46
CA PRO A 238 9.35 -5.30 18.24
C PRO A 238 8.15 -5.29 17.27
N LEU A 239 8.18 -6.10 16.20
CA LEU A 239 7.05 -6.20 15.25
C LEU A 239 5.83 -6.81 15.94
N THR A 240 6.02 -7.91 16.66
CA THR A 240 4.95 -8.55 17.41
C THR A 240 4.37 -7.60 18.44
N ALA A 241 5.21 -6.83 19.14
CA ALA A 241 4.77 -5.83 20.10
C ALA A 241 3.89 -4.75 19.42
N VAL A 242 4.31 -4.20 18.28
CA VAL A 242 3.50 -3.22 17.52
C VAL A 242 2.13 -3.82 17.16
N ILE A 243 2.10 -5.03 16.59
CA ILE A 243 0.85 -5.69 16.17
C ILE A 243 -0.05 -5.95 17.37
N VAL A 244 0.48 -6.53 18.43
CA VAL A 244 -0.29 -6.89 19.63
C VAL A 244 -0.83 -5.63 20.30
N LEU A 245 0.03 -4.65 20.57
CA LEU A 245 -0.38 -3.41 21.24
C LEU A 245 -1.43 -2.65 20.41
N PHE A 246 -1.24 -2.55 19.10
CA PHE A 246 -2.21 -1.87 18.22
C PHE A 246 -3.59 -2.52 18.23
N ASN A 247 -3.66 -3.84 18.38
CA ASN A 247 -4.94 -4.56 18.29
C ASN A 247 -5.57 -4.88 19.65
N VAL A 248 -4.79 -4.87 20.73
CA VAL A 248 -5.26 -5.23 22.08
C VAL A 248 -5.47 -4.01 22.97
N THR A 249 -4.77 -2.91 22.67
CA THR A 249 -4.82 -1.70 23.48
C THR A 249 -5.40 -0.52 22.70
N GLU A 250 -5.84 0.51 23.40
CA GLU A 250 -6.39 1.76 22.82
C GLU A 250 -5.33 2.87 22.68
N ILE A 251 -4.04 2.56 22.87
CA ILE A 251 -2.97 3.58 22.89
C ILE A 251 -2.66 4.23 21.53
N GLY A 252 -3.26 3.74 20.46
CA GLY A 252 -3.08 4.27 19.10
C GLY A 252 -1.76 3.87 18.45
N ILE A 253 -1.75 3.91 17.11
CA ILE A 253 -0.62 3.39 16.29
C ILE A 253 0.69 4.16 16.52
N VAL A 254 0.65 5.46 16.78
CA VAL A 254 1.85 6.29 17.00
C VAL A 254 2.62 5.81 18.23
N ALA A 255 1.91 5.55 19.34
CA ALA A 255 2.51 5.02 20.56
C ALA A 255 3.05 3.60 20.36
N CYS A 256 2.32 2.75 19.64
CA CYS A 256 2.78 1.41 19.30
C CYS A 256 4.09 1.43 18.50
N LEU A 257 4.20 2.31 17.51
CA LEU A 257 5.42 2.47 16.71
C LEU A 257 6.59 2.99 17.55
N LEU A 258 6.35 3.95 18.46
CA LEU A 258 7.39 4.43 19.40
C LEU A 258 7.91 3.31 20.29
N ILE A 259 7.02 2.49 20.84
CA ILE A 259 7.41 1.31 21.65
C ILE A 259 8.21 0.33 20.79
N GLY A 260 7.78 0.04 19.56
CA GLY A 260 8.50 -0.79 18.61
C GLY A 260 9.91 -0.26 18.32
N ILE A 261 10.09 1.05 18.16
CA ILE A 261 11.38 1.72 17.96
C ILE A 261 12.27 1.55 19.19
N VAL A 262 11.75 1.83 20.39
CA VAL A 262 12.51 1.70 21.64
C VAL A 262 12.96 0.25 21.85
N LEU A 263 12.08 -0.73 21.65
CA LEU A 263 12.41 -2.14 21.70
C LEU A 263 13.48 -2.50 20.66
N SER A 264 13.38 -1.99 19.44
CA SER A 264 14.37 -2.23 18.38
C SER A 264 15.74 -1.66 18.76
N LEU A 265 15.80 -0.43 19.28
CA LEU A 265 17.06 0.18 19.75
C LEU A 265 17.72 -0.65 20.86
N GLY A 266 16.93 -1.16 21.82
CA GLY A 266 17.45 -1.99 22.91
C GLY A 266 17.89 -3.38 22.44
N LEU A 267 17.05 -4.09 21.69
CA LEU A 267 17.30 -5.46 21.25
C LEU A 267 18.36 -5.56 20.14
N PHE A 268 18.47 -4.55 19.29
CA PHE A 268 19.40 -4.52 18.17
C PHE A 268 20.66 -3.72 18.45
N TRP A 269 20.87 -3.26 19.70
CA TRP A 269 21.97 -2.38 20.12
C TRP A 269 23.35 -2.79 19.56
N ARG A 270 23.65 -4.11 19.60
CA ARG A 270 24.92 -4.66 19.13
C ARG A 270 25.01 -4.81 17.62
N SER A 271 23.88 -4.75 16.93
CA SER A 271 23.78 -4.95 15.48
C SER A 271 23.60 -3.63 14.74
N ILE A 272 23.34 -2.53 15.45
CA ILE A 272 23.20 -1.20 14.84
C ILE A 272 24.58 -0.60 14.58
N PRO A 273 24.86 -0.17 13.33
CA PRO A 273 26.06 0.60 13.01
C PRO A 273 25.92 2.06 13.48
N TRP A 274 26.19 2.30 14.75
CA TRP A 274 25.97 3.60 15.41
C TRP A 274 26.65 4.79 14.70
N GLY A 275 27.78 4.55 14.01
CA GLY A 275 28.45 5.57 13.22
C GLY A 275 27.63 6.10 12.04
N GLU A 276 26.71 5.28 11.50
CA GLU A 276 25.85 5.63 10.38
C GLU A 276 24.44 6.05 10.81
N MET A 277 24.13 5.93 12.10
CA MET A 277 22.78 6.12 12.63
C MET A 277 22.24 7.53 12.32
N LEU A 278 23.04 8.57 12.57
CA LEU A 278 22.60 9.95 12.36
C LEU A 278 22.33 10.24 10.88
N SER A 279 23.21 9.80 9.98
CA SER A 279 23.04 9.98 8.53
C SER A 279 21.81 9.23 8.02
N THR A 280 21.58 8.01 8.50
CA THR A 280 20.38 7.21 8.20
C THR A 280 19.11 7.92 8.68
N MET A 281 19.08 8.42 9.92
CA MET A 281 17.91 9.14 10.44
C MET A 281 17.61 10.42 9.66
N ASN A 282 18.63 11.18 9.26
CA ASN A 282 18.44 12.36 8.42
C ASN A 282 17.86 12.01 7.04
N GLN A 283 18.34 10.92 6.43
CA GLN A 283 17.80 10.44 5.16
C GLN A 283 16.35 9.97 5.29
N VAL A 284 16.05 9.25 6.37
CA VAL A 284 14.69 8.77 6.69
C VAL A 284 13.73 9.94 6.90
N ALA A 285 14.14 10.98 7.61
CA ALA A 285 13.32 12.17 7.82
C ALA A 285 12.97 12.83 6.48
N GLY A 286 13.95 13.05 5.60
CA GLY A 286 13.71 13.63 4.27
C GLY A 286 12.81 12.75 3.38
N SER A 287 13.04 11.44 3.35
CA SER A 287 12.22 10.52 2.56
C SER A 287 10.79 10.43 3.09
N SER A 288 10.58 10.47 4.40
CA SER A 288 9.25 10.45 5.01
C SER A 288 8.42 11.67 4.60
N VAL A 289 9.02 12.86 4.59
CA VAL A 289 8.36 14.08 4.13
C VAL A 289 8.00 13.97 2.65
N THR A 290 8.89 13.46 1.82
CA THR A 290 8.63 13.29 0.38
C THR A 290 7.47 12.33 0.12
N VAL A 291 7.41 11.20 0.82
CA VAL A 291 6.35 10.20 0.65
C VAL A 291 4.99 10.77 1.07
N ILE A 292 4.92 11.41 2.23
CA ILE A 292 3.65 11.94 2.73
C ILE A 292 3.16 13.11 1.89
N ILE A 293 4.02 14.02 1.47
CA ILE A 293 3.61 15.19 0.68
C ILE A 293 3.13 14.78 -0.72
N ASN A 294 3.73 13.76 -1.32
CA ASN A 294 3.26 13.20 -2.58
C ASN A 294 1.79 12.74 -2.50
N THR A 295 1.40 12.12 -1.39
CA THR A 295 0.01 11.71 -1.17
C THR A 295 -0.87 12.90 -0.80
N ALA A 296 -0.40 13.76 0.08
CA ALA A 296 -1.16 14.93 0.56
C ALA A 296 -1.57 15.87 -0.57
N THR A 297 -0.71 16.09 -1.57
CA THR A 297 -1.01 16.94 -2.73
C THR A 297 -2.17 16.42 -3.57
N ILE A 298 -2.32 15.10 -3.65
CA ILE A 298 -3.44 14.46 -4.35
C ILE A 298 -4.72 14.56 -3.50
N VAL A 299 -4.61 14.47 -2.19
CA VAL A 299 -5.76 14.69 -1.28
C VAL A 299 -6.25 16.14 -1.38
N GLY A 300 -5.34 17.12 -1.53
CA GLY A 300 -5.70 18.51 -1.82
C GLY A 300 -6.53 18.67 -3.10
N PHE A 301 -6.16 17.96 -4.18
CA PHE A 301 -6.99 17.89 -5.39
C PHE A 301 -8.41 17.35 -5.08
N GLY A 302 -8.50 16.28 -4.30
CA GLY A 302 -9.79 15.73 -3.87
C GLY A 302 -10.65 16.71 -3.09
N ALA A 303 -10.04 17.53 -2.24
CA ALA A 303 -10.74 18.59 -1.51
C ALA A 303 -11.37 19.63 -2.46
N VAL A 304 -10.67 20.03 -3.53
CA VAL A 304 -11.21 20.93 -4.57
C VAL A 304 -12.30 20.23 -5.37
N ALA A 305 -12.11 18.98 -5.77
CA ALA A 305 -13.13 18.22 -6.49
C ALA A 305 -14.45 18.14 -5.69
N LYS A 306 -14.39 18.04 -4.36
CA LYS A 306 -15.55 17.96 -3.46
C LYS A 306 -16.44 19.19 -3.47
N ILE A 307 -15.91 20.37 -3.79
CA ILE A 307 -16.70 21.62 -3.85
C ILE A 307 -17.25 21.94 -5.21
N THR A 308 -17.14 21.03 -6.18
CA THR A 308 -17.64 21.23 -7.56
C THR A 308 -19.13 20.90 -7.70
N PRO A 309 -19.84 21.54 -8.65
CA PRO A 309 -21.23 21.19 -8.96
C PRO A 309 -21.42 19.73 -9.39
N PHE A 310 -20.45 19.15 -10.10
CA PHE A 310 -20.49 17.73 -10.48
C PHE A 310 -20.48 16.80 -9.27
N TYR A 311 -19.67 17.12 -8.25
CA TYR A 311 -19.63 16.31 -7.05
C TYR A 311 -20.98 16.30 -6.33
N ALA A 312 -21.60 17.48 -6.14
CA ALA A 312 -22.93 17.58 -5.52
C ALA A 312 -23.97 16.74 -6.28
N TRP A 313 -24.00 16.86 -7.60
CA TRP A 313 -24.89 16.06 -8.47
C TRP A 313 -24.59 14.55 -8.36
N ALA A 314 -23.32 14.16 -8.33
CA ALA A 314 -22.94 12.75 -8.21
C ALA A 314 -23.35 12.15 -6.87
N VAL A 315 -23.26 12.93 -5.76
CA VAL A 315 -23.76 12.54 -4.43
C VAL A 315 -25.26 12.33 -4.47
N GLU A 316 -26.04 13.30 -4.98
CA GLU A 316 -27.51 13.19 -5.12
C GLU A 316 -27.90 11.96 -5.97
N LEU A 317 -27.17 11.70 -7.06
CA LEU A 317 -27.41 10.54 -7.92
C LEU A 317 -27.12 9.22 -7.18
N LEU A 318 -26.07 9.19 -6.36
CA LEU A 318 -25.69 8.01 -5.58
C LEU A 318 -26.70 7.74 -4.45
N GLU A 319 -27.16 8.78 -3.77
CA GLU A 319 -28.20 8.69 -2.73
C GLU A 319 -29.55 8.23 -3.30
N ALA A 320 -29.90 8.68 -4.50
CA ALA A 320 -31.10 8.25 -5.21
C ALA A 320 -30.94 6.85 -5.86
N SER A 321 -29.72 6.33 -5.96
CA SER A 321 -29.46 5.04 -6.58
C SER A 321 -29.83 3.88 -5.67
N THR A 322 -30.29 2.77 -6.27
CA THR A 322 -30.47 1.48 -5.58
C THR A 322 -29.17 0.67 -5.58
N ALA A 323 -28.02 1.29 -5.85
CA ALA A 323 -26.74 0.59 -5.90
C ALA A 323 -26.37 0.04 -4.53
N ASN A 324 -25.98 -1.23 -4.47
CA ASN A 324 -25.55 -1.84 -3.22
C ASN A 324 -24.29 -1.15 -2.69
N PRO A 325 -24.29 -0.62 -1.43
CA PRO A 325 -23.17 0.09 -0.83
C PRO A 325 -21.85 -0.71 -0.84
N TYR A 326 -21.92 -2.01 -0.74
CA TYR A 326 -20.74 -2.88 -0.78
C TYR A 326 -20.09 -2.91 -2.15
N VAL A 327 -20.91 -2.86 -3.22
CA VAL A 327 -20.40 -2.76 -4.60
C VAL A 327 -19.78 -1.39 -4.83
N VAL A 328 -20.41 -0.33 -4.33
CA VAL A 328 -19.87 1.04 -4.40
C VAL A 328 -18.51 1.13 -3.69
N ALA A 329 -18.38 0.51 -2.50
CA ALA A 329 -17.12 0.45 -1.77
C ALA A 329 -16.03 -0.32 -2.52
N ALA A 330 -16.36 -1.50 -3.04
CA ALA A 330 -15.41 -2.37 -3.75
C ALA A 330 -14.96 -1.75 -5.09
N VAL A 331 -15.88 -1.26 -5.89
CA VAL A 331 -15.59 -0.66 -7.21
C VAL A 331 -14.90 0.69 -7.03
N GLY A 332 -15.43 1.55 -6.16
CA GLY A 332 -14.88 2.88 -5.90
C GLY A 332 -13.44 2.82 -5.43
N SER A 333 -13.12 1.99 -4.43
CA SER A 333 -11.75 1.86 -3.93
C SER A 333 -10.76 1.40 -4.99
N ASN A 334 -11.15 0.46 -5.85
CA ASN A 334 -10.32 0.02 -6.98
C ASN A 334 -10.10 1.15 -8.01
N ILE A 335 -11.15 1.91 -8.37
CA ILE A 335 -11.05 3.01 -9.33
C ILE A 335 -10.14 4.11 -8.80
N PHE A 336 -10.35 4.58 -7.56
CA PHE A 336 -9.52 5.64 -6.98
C PHE A 336 -8.06 5.21 -6.80
N ALA A 337 -7.82 3.97 -6.39
CA ALA A 337 -6.46 3.41 -6.29
C ALA A 337 -5.79 3.29 -7.67
N CYS A 338 -6.53 2.89 -8.70
CA CYS A 338 -6.05 2.79 -10.08
C CYS A 338 -5.60 4.16 -10.62
N ILE A 339 -6.44 5.17 -10.48
CA ILE A 339 -6.18 6.53 -10.99
C ILE A 339 -4.89 7.08 -10.39
N LEU A 340 -4.71 6.91 -9.07
CA LEU A 340 -3.58 7.46 -8.36
C LEU A 340 -2.33 6.55 -8.39
N GLY A 341 -2.46 5.29 -8.79
CA GLY A 341 -1.40 4.31 -8.65
C GLY A 341 -0.92 4.19 -7.20
N SER A 342 -1.83 4.30 -6.23
CA SER A 342 -1.54 4.28 -4.81
C SER A 342 -2.78 3.89 -4.02
N SER A 343 -2.67 2.83 -3.21
CA SER A 343 -3.77 2.39 -2.35
C SER A 343 -4.12 3.40 -1.26
N SER A 344 -3.14 3.92 -0.53
CA SER A 344 -3.38 4.90 0.53
C SER A 344 -3.91 6.23 -0.01
N GLY A 345 -3.34 6.71 -1.12
CA GLY A 345 -3.83 7.90 -1.81
C GLY A 345 -5.25 7.72 -2.33
N GLY A 346 -5.52 6.60 -2.99
CA GLY A 346 -6.84 6.24 -3.51
C GLY A 346 -7.90 6.17 -2.43
N LEU A 347 -7.61 5.48 -1.32
CA LEU A 347 -8.52 5.42 -0.17
C LEU A 347 -8.79 6.79 0.43
N THR A 348 -7.75 7.58 0.63
CA THR A 348 -7.91 8.90 1.23
C THR A 348 -8.76 9.81 0.35
N LEU A 349 -8.51 9.78 -0.98
CA LEU A 349 -9.31 10.55 -1.93
C LEU A 349 -10.77 10.04 -1.94
N MET A 350 -10.98 8.74 -1.96
CA MET A 350 -12.31 8.15 -1.92
C MET A 350 -13.07 8.56 -0.64
N TYR A 351 -12.46 8.44 0.53
CA TYR A 351 -13.12 8.86 1.77
C TYR A 351 -13.31 10.38 1.87
N THR A 352 -12.39 11.17 1.35
CA THR A 352 -12.60 12.62 1.22
C THR A 352 -13.85 12.92 0.40
N SER A 353 -14.11 12.11 -0.61
CA SER A 353 -15.24 12.29 -1.53
C SER A 353 -16.54 11.62 -1.07
N LEU A 354 -16.49 10.42 -0.50
CA LEU A 354 -17.67 9.56 -0.31
C LEU A 354 -17.94 9.19 1.16
N LYS A 355 -17.18 9.72 2.11
CA LYS A 355 -17.31 9.37 3.54
C LYS A 355 -18.73 9.55 4.06
N GLU A 356 -19.35 10.69 3.78
CA GLU A 356 -20.69 11.01 4.28
C GLU A 356 -21.74 10.03 3.72
N ILE A 357 -21.57 9.62 2.46
CA ILE A 357 -22.45 8.60 1.83
C ILE A 357 -22.26 7.25 2.54
N PHE A 358 -21.02 6.83 2.81
CA PHE A 358 -20.78 5.57 3.54
C PHE A 358 -21.35 5.61 4.95
N LEU A 359 -21.26 6.75 5.65
CA LEU A 359 -21.85 6.92 6.97
C LEU A 359 -23.39 6.89 6.93
N SER A 360 -24.02 7.43 5.87
CA SER A 360 -25.48 7.38 5.71
C SER A 360 -26.00 5.94 5.52
N TYR A 361 -25.21 5.07 4.93
CA TYR A 361 -25.57 3.66 4.76
C TYR A 361 -25.69 2.90 6.08
N ALA A 362 -24.97 3.32 7.14
CA ALA A 362 -25.15 2.74 8.47
C ALA A 362 -26.57 2.95 9.01
N GLY A 363 -27.19 4.11 8.74
CA GLY A 363 -28.59 4.39 9.06
C GLY A 363 -29.59 3.52 8.28
N GLN A 364 -29.17 2.92 7.18
CA GLN A 364 -29.96 2.01 6.34
C GLN A 364 -29.72 0.52 6.68
N GLY A 365 -28.95 0.22 7.73
CA GLY A 365 -28.69 -1.15 8.19
C GLY A 365 -27.45 -1.82 7.57
N TYR A 366 -26.64 -1.11 6.77
CA TYR A 366 -25.40 -1.66 6.22
C TYR A 366 -24.24 -1.57 7.22
N SER A 367 -23.37 -2.58 7.21
CA SER A 367 -22.22 -2.66 8.11
C SER A 367 -21.06 -1.76 7.64
N LEU A 368 -20.70 -0.76 8.43
CA LEU A 368 -19.50 0.06 8.19
C LEU A 368 -18.21 -0.76 8.28
N GLU A 369 -18.15 -1.77 9.13
CA GLU A 369 -16.99 -2.66 9.22
C GLU A 369 -16.78 -3.44 7.92
N PHE A 370 -17.86 -3.83 7.28
CA PHE A 370 -17.79 -4.53 6.00
C PHE A 370 -17.40 -3.58 4.86
N ILE A 371 -17.96 -2.36 4.83
CA ILE A 371 -17.54 -1.30 3.90
C ILE A 371 -16.05 -1.00 4.09
N HIS A 372 -15.58 -0.84 5.33
CA HIS A 372 -14.14 -0.68 5.63
C HIS A 372 -13.32 -1.78 4.96
N ARG A 373 -13.69 -3.03 5.16
CA ARG A 373 -12.90 -4.15 4.62
C ARG A 373 -12.90 -4.20 3.11
N LEU A 374 -14.03 -3.95 2.47
CA LEU A 374 -14.13 -3.85 1.02
C LEU A 374 -13.29 -2.71 0.46
N CYS A 375 -13.33 -1.55 1.10
CA CYS A 375 -12.50 -0.40 0.71
C CYS A 375 -11.01 -0.71 0.84
N SER A 376 -10.59 -1.32 1.96
CA SER A 376 -9.20 -1.70 2.16
C SER A 376 -8.74 -2.73 1.14
N LEU A 377 -9.49 -3.82 0.93
CA LEU A 377 -9.17 -4.86 -0.05
C LEU A 377 -9.14 -4.31 -1.48
N GLY A 378 -10.15 -3.53 -1.86
CA GLY A 378 -10.24 -2.95 -3.20
C GLY A 378 -9.11 -1.96 -3.50
N SER A 379 -8.67 -1.19 -2.49
CA SER A 379 -7.55 -0.26 -2.67
C SER A 379 -6.23 -0.95 -2.99
N GLY A 380 -6.00 -2.17 -2.50
CA GLY A 380 -4.82 -2.99 -2.81
C GLY A 380 -4.94 -3.78 -4.10
N GLY A 381 -5.99 -3.56 -4.90
CA GLY A 381 -6.17 -4.19 -6.21
C GLY A 381 -5.50 -3.39 -7.33
N LEU A 382 -6.22 -2.43 -7.87
CA LEU A 382 -5.74 -1.65 -9.02
C LEU A 382 -4.74 -0.53 -8.69
N ASP A 383 -4.18 -0.47 -7.48
CA ASP A 383 -3.08 0.44 -7.15
C ASP A 383 -1.77 0.07 -7.85
N SER A 384 -1.61 -1.22 -8.16
CA SER A 384 -0.41 -1.79 -8.76
C SER A 384 -0.33 -1.65 -10.28
N MET A 385 -0.77 -0.48 -10.80
CA MET A 385 -0.69 -0.15 -12.20
C MET A 385 0.76 0.17 -12.66
N PRO A 386 1.09 0.11 -13.96
CA PRO A 386 2.46 0.29 -14.44
C PRO A 386 3.09 1.64 -14.07
N TRP A 387 2.28 2.65 -13.80
CA TRP A 387 2.71 3.99 -13.38
C TRP A 387 2.91 4.13 -11.88
N ASN A 388 2.63 3.11 -11.08
CA ASN A 388 2.91 3.12 -9.65
C ASN A 388 4.42 3.28 -9.39
N GLY A 389 4.79 4.36 -8.70
CA GLY A 389 6.20 4.67 -8.41
C GLY A 389 6.92 3.61 -7.59
N SER A 390 6.18 2.88 -6.72
CA SER A 390 6.75 1.79 -5.92
C SER A 390 7.13 0.59 -6.80
N ILE A 391 6.34 0.26 -7.81
CA ILE A 391 6.65 -0.81 -8.77
C ILE A 391 7.92 -0.47 -9.55
N VAL A 392 8.02 0.76 -10.05
CA VAL A 392 9.21 1.24 -10.77
C VAL A 392 10.47 1.08 -9.91
N SER A 393 10.37 1.48 -8.64
CA SER A 393 11.49 1.39 -7.69
C SER A 393 11.85 -0.05 -7.35
N VAL A 394 10.85 -0.92 -7.09
CA VAL A 394 11.08 -2.35 -6.83
C VAL A 394 11.77 -3.02 -8.00
N PHE A 395 11.35 -2.76 -9.23
CA PHE A 395 12.01 -3.32 -10.41
C PHE A 395 13.44 -2.83 -10.55
N GLY A 396 13.74 -1.57 -10.20
CA GLY A 396 15.10 -1.06 -10.13
C GLY A 396 15.96 -1.80 -9.10
N ILE A 397 15.43 -2.02 -7.89
CA ILE A 397 16.11 -2.76 -6.81
C ILE A 397 16.34 -4.23 -7.20
N CYS A 398 15.37 -4.84 -7.87
CA CYS A 398 15.45 -6.23 -8.32
C CYS A 398 16.23 -6.40 -9.65
N HIS A 399 16.86 -5.34 -10.15
CA HIS A 399 17.60 -5.36 -11.42
C HIS A 399 16.79 -5.98 -12.57
N THR A 400 15.50 -5.65 -12.67
CA THR A 400 14.59 -6.14 -13.70
C THR A 400 13.85 -4.99 -14.41
N THR A 401 13.10 -5.32 -15.44
CA THR A 401 12.35 -4.35 -16.23
C THR A 401 10.84 -4.61 -16.21
N HIS A 402 10.03 -3.58 -16.50
CA HIS A 402 8.59 -3.75 -16.69
C HIS A 402 8.26 -4.83 -17.71
N LYS A 403 8.98 -4.87 -18.83
CA LYS A 403 8.76 -5.86 -19.89
C LYS A 403 8.95 -7.29 -19.40
N ALA A 404 9.92 -7.53 -18.52
CA ALA A 404 10.23 -8.87 -18.02
C ALA A 404 9.28 -9.28 -16.87
N SER A 405 9.06 -8.39 -15.88
CA SER A 405 8.46 -8.76 -14.59
C SER A 405 7.02 -8.29 -14.40
N TYR A 406 6.60 -7.19 -15.09
CA TYR A 406 5.32 -6.55 -14.76
C TYR A 406 4.10 -7.47 -14.92
N LYS A 407 4.06 -8.34 -15.93
CA LYS A 407 2.94 -9.27 -16.13
C LYS A 407 2.67 -10.17 -14.92
N TYR A 408 3.72 -10.57 -14.21
CA TYR A 408 3.60 -11.42 -13.01
C TYR A 408 3.13 -10.59 -11.82
N ASN A 409 3.72 -9.41 -11.67
CA ASN A 409 3.32 -8.45 -10.65
C ASN A 409 1.86 -8.00 -10.81
N PHE A 410 1.43 -7.73 -12.05
CA PHE A 410 0.06 -7.36 -12.36
C PHE A 410 -0.95 -8.45 -11.94
N VAL A 411 -0.64 -9.72 -12.20
CA VAL A 411 -1.54 -10.79 -11.78
C VAL A 411 -1.56 -10.95 -10.26
N THR A 412 -0.40 -10.93 -9.60
CA THR A 412 -0.33 -11.14 -8.15
C THR A 412 -0.84 -9.96 -7.34
N CYS A 413 -0.60 -8.72 -7.78
CA CYS A 413 -0.90 -7.51 -7.02
C CYS A 413 -2.12 -6.73 -7.54
N ALA A 414 -2.67 -7.05 -8.72
CA ALA A 414 -3.89 -6.42 -9.22
C ALA A 414 -5.01 -7.44 -9.48
N VAL A 415 -4.80 -8.41 -10.38
CA VAL A 415 -5.88 -9.32 -10.79
C VAL A 415 -6.39 -10.15 -9.62
N ILE A 416 -5.50 -10.78 -8.85
CA ILE A 416 -5.90 -11.63 -7.71
C ILE A 416 -6.61 -10.83 -6.62
N PRO A 417 -6.10 -9.67 -6.14
CA PRO A 417 -6.84 -8.85 -5.17
C PRO A 417 -8.20 -8.38 -5.67
N VAL A 418 -8.31 -7.92 -6.91
CA VAL A 418 -9.59 -7.53 -7.50
C VAL A 418 -10.57 -8.71 -7.48
N LEU A 419 -10.13 -9.88 -7.95
CA LEU A 419 -10.98 -11.10 -7.94
C LEU A 419 -11.40 -11.51 -6.53
N CYS A 420 -10.57 -11.26 -5.51
CA CYS A 420 -10.91 -11.58 -4.12
C CYS A 420 -11.80 -10.52 -3.46
N THR A 421 -11.82 -9.29 -3.95
CA THR A 421 -12.69 -8.22 -3.42
C THR A 421 -14.15 -8.44 -3.79
N PHE A 422 -14.44 -8.86 -5.03
CA PHE A 422 -15.82 -9.01 -5.50
C PHE A 422 -16.62 -10.14 -4.82
N PRO A 423 -16.12 -11.39 -4.61
CA PRO A 423 -16.87 -12.40 -3.88
C PRO A 423 -17.23 -11.96 -2.46
N VAL A 424 -16.35 -11.20 -1.81
CA VAL A 424 -16.61 -10.62 -0.50
C VAL A 424 -17.82 -9.69 -0.56
N SER A 425 -18.01 -8.90 -1.62
CA SER A 425 -19.18 -8.03 -1.76
C SER A 425 -20.50 -8.77 -1.93
N TYR A 426 -20.48 -10.03 -2.36
CA TYR A 426 -21.69 -10.84 -2.59
C TYR A 426 -22.09 -11.70 -1.38
N THR A 427 -21.20 -12.00 -0.44
CA THR A 427 -21.50 -12.88 0.71
C THR A 427 -22.53 -12.31 1.70
N HIS A 428 -22.98 -11.09 1.54
CA HIS A 428 -24.00 -10.43 2.37
C HIS A 428 -25.23 -9.96 1.55
N LEU A 429 -25.41 -10.48 0.32
CA LEU A 429 -26.62 -10.24 -0.47
C LEU A 429 -27.73 -11.26 -0.17
N THR A 430 -27.45 -12.25 0.65
CA THR A 430 -28.39 -13.26 1.18
C THR A 430 -28.48 -13.12 2.70
#